data_fd7caeb7b73b1a944617a996b8a747e4
#
_entry.id   fd7caeb7b73b1a944617a996b8a747e4
#
_cell.length_a   1.000
_cell.length_b   1.000
_cell.length_c   1.000
_cell.angle_alpha   90.00
_cell.angle_beta   90.00
_cell.angle_gamma   90.00
#
_symmetry.space_group_name_H-M   'P 1'
#
loop_
_entity.id
_entity.type
_entity.pdbx_description
1 polymer ?
#
loop_
_entity_poly.entity_id
_entity_poly.type
_entity_poly.pdbx_seq_one_letter_code
_entity_poly.pdbx_strand_id
1 'polypeptide(L)'
;MKVYVAYYYFSGREFKNGLDRECECYQLMGIFSTYEKAFESFREKYEYYEECGNTKCYEDYVDDYGVIKELTLNGLLYRDEVTFY
;
A
#
# COMPACT_ATOMS: atom_id res chain seq x y z
N MET A 1 -11.26 14.39 -11.96
CA MET A 1 -11.31 12.96 -11.64
C MET A 1 -10.44 12.68 -10.42
N LYS A 2 -10.99 11.99 -9.46
CA LYS A 2 -10.24 11.63 -8.25
C LYS A 2 -9.78 10.18 -8.34
N VAL A 3 -8.56 9.93 -7.94
CA VAL A 3 -7.99 8.59 -7.81
C VAL A 3 -7.37 8.42 -6.44
N TYR A 4 -7.22 7.19 -6.02
CA TYR A 4 -6.68 6.83 -4.71
C TYR A 4 -5.48 5.92 -4.91
N VAL A 5 -4.32 6.38 -4.44
CA VAL A 5 -3.07 5.66 -4.57
C VAL A 5 -2.78 4.98 -3.24
N ALA A 6 -2.65 3.66 -3.28
CA ALA A 6 -2.40 2.86 -2.08
C ALA A 6 -0.95 2.39 -2.04
N TYR A 7 -0.31 2.61 -0.90
CA TYR A 7 1.05 2.16 -0.61
C TYR A 7 1.04 1.27 0.62
N TYR A 8 1.84 0.22 0.58
CA TYR A 8 2.11 -0.61 1.74
C TYR A 8 3.47 -0.21 2.33
N TYR A 9 3.45 0.16 3.62
CA TYR A 9 4.66 0.50 4.35
C TYR A 9 5.16 -0.72 5.10
N PHE A 10 6.44 -1.00 4.97
CA PHE A 10 7.06 -2.05 5.77
C PHE A 10 8.47 -1.62 6.13
N SER A 11 8.90 -2.07 7.32
CA SER A 11 10.27 -1.93 7.76
C SER A 11 10.91 -3.30 7.82
N GLY A 12 12.17 -3.38 7.48
CA GLY A 12 12.90 -4.63 7.51
C GLY A 12 14.37 -4.38 7.71
N ARG A 13 15.12 -5.45 7.83
CA ARG A 13 16.57 -5.39 7.87
C ARG A 13 17.14 -5.93 6.58
N GLU A 14 18.09 -5.19 6.05
CA GLU A 14 18.81 -5.57 4.84
C GLU A 14 20.27 -5.82 5.17
N PHE A 15 20.77 -6.99 4.74
CA PHE A 15 22.19 -7.28 4.79
C PHE A 15 22.79 -7.03 3.41
N LYS A 16 23.60 -5.99 3.32
CA LYS A 16 24.35 -5.68 2.12
C LYS A 16 25.81 -5.51 2.48
N ASN A 17 26.68 -6.26 1.82
CA ASN A 17 28.13 -6.18 2.04
C ASN A 17 28.54 -6.41 3.52
N GLY A 18 27.81 -7.27 4.22
CA GLY A 18 28.06 -7.56 5.63
C GLY A 18 27.56 -6.50 6.59
N LEU A 19 26.85 -5.50 6.12
CA LEU A 19 26.24 -4.46 6.96
C LEU A 19 24.78 -4.74 7.18
N ASP A 20 24.38 -4.76 8.45
CA ASP A 20 22.99 -4.88 8.89
C ASP A 20 22.42 -3.47 9.07
N ARG A 21 21.38 -3.14 8.35
CA ARG A 21 20.72 -1.84 8.52
C ARG A 21 19.20 -1.98 8.35
N GLU A 22 18.49 -1.13 9.08
CA GLU A 22 17.04 -1.02 8.93
C GLU A 22 16.69 -0.29 7.65
N CYS A 23 15.73 -0.83 6.92
CA CYS A 23 15.17 -0.21 5.72
C CYS A 23 13.71 0.10 5.93
N GLU A 24 13.32 1.32 5.60
CA GLU A 24 11.91 1.68 5.48
C GLU A 24 11.55 1.71 4.00
N CYS A 25 10.55 0.93 3.64
CA CYS A 25 10.17 0.75 2.24
C CYS A 25 8.68 0.95 2.07
N TYR A 26 8.31 1.49 0.91
CA TYR A 26 6.93 1.59 0.48
C TYR A 26 6.76 0.77 -0.80
N GLN A 27 5.73 -0.04 -0.81
CA GLN A 27 5.35 -0.79 -2.01
C GLN A 27 4.06 -0.21 -2.55
N LEU A 28 4.06 0.17 -3.83
CA LEU A 28 2.84 0.62 -4.49
C LEU A 28 1.89 -0.57 -4.64
N MET A 29 0.71 -0.47 -4.05
CA MET A 29 -0.33 -1.48 -4.17
C MET A 29 -1.16 -1.29 -5.43
N GLY A 30 -1.38 -0.04 -5.82
CA GLY A 30 -2.11 0.27 -7.03
C GLY A 30 -2.73 1.65 -6.99
N ILE A 31 -3.39 1.99 -8.09
CA ILE A 31 -4.15 3.23 -8.24
C ILE A 31 -5.61 2.83 -8.47
N PHE A 32 -6.51 3.35 -7.65
CA PHE A 32 -7.89 2.90 -7.59
C PHE A 32 -8.84 4.06 -7.85
N SER A 33 -9.99 3.73 -8.42
CA SER A 33 -11.03 4.73 -8.71
C SER A 33 -11.86 5.12 -7.49
N THR A 34 -11.84 4.31 -6.43
CA THR A 34 -12.56 4.57 -5.18
C THR A 34 -11.67 4.31 -3.98
N TYR A 35 -11.99 4.98 -2.87
CA TYR A 35 -11.30 4.75 -1.60
C TYR A 35 -11.47 3.31 -1.12
N GLU A 36 -12.67 2.77 -1.27
CA GLU A 36 -13.00 1.42 -0.82
C GLU A 36 -12.12 0.37 -1.52
N LYS A 37 -11.91 0.52 -2.81
CA LYS A 37 -11.02 -0.39 -3.56
C LYS A 37 -9.57 -0.27 -3.07
N ALA A 38 -9.10 0.95 -2.82
CA ALA A 38 -7.76 1.17 -2.28
C ALA A 38 -7.62 0.54 -0.89
N PHE A 39 -8.63 0.73 -0.04
CA PHE A 39 -8.65 0.14 1.30
C PHE A 39 -8.61 -1.39 1.26
N GLU A 40 -9.34 -2.01 0.34
CA GLU A 40 -9.37 -3.47 0.20
C GLU A 40 -8.10 -4.05 -0.43
N SER A 41 -7.27 -3.22 -1.05
CA SER A 41 -6.04 -3.70 -1.69
C SER A 41 -5.04 -4.34 -0.73
N PHE A 42 -5.17 -4.07 0.57
CA PHE A 42 -4.29 -4.63 1.60
C PHE A 42 -4.76 -5.99 2.13
N ARG A 43 -5.89 -6.49 1.68
CA ARG A 43 -6.53 -7.69 2.23
C ARG A 43 -5.65 -8.93 2.16
N GLU A 44 -4.97 -9.14 1.06
CA GLU A 44 -4.08 -10.28 0.88
C GLU A 44 -2.92 -10.26 1.87
N LYS A 45 -2.33 -9.08 2.07
CA LYS A 45 -1.24 -8.93 3.05
C LYS A 45 -1.73 -9.11 4.48
N TYR A 46 -2.96 -8.67 4.76
CA TYR A 46 -3.58 -8.85 6.06
C TYR A 46 -3.87 -10.31 6.35
N GLU A 47 -4.32 -11.08 5.37
CA GLU A 47 -4.55 -12.52 5.53
C GLU A 47 -3.27 -13.24 5.91
N TYR A 48 -2.16 -12.91 5.27
CA TYR A 48 -0.86 -13.43 5.65
C TYR A 48 -0.46 -13.03 7.07
N TYR A 49 -0.73 -11.78 7.44
CA TYR A 49 -0.45 -11.27 8.78
C TYR A 49 -1.23 -12.06 9.84
N GLU A 50 -2.49 -12.37 9.58
CA GLU A 50 -3.29 -13.21 10.48
C GLU A 50 -2.75 -14.64 10.55
N GLU A 51 -2.31 -15.21 9.46
CA GLU A 51 -1.71 -16.55 9.42
C GLU A 51 -0.46 -16.64 10.30
N CYS A 52 0.25 -15.54 10.48
CA CYS A 52 1.42 -15.45 11.35
C CYS A 52 1.05 -15.35 12.84
N GLY A 53 -0.24 -15.44 13.20
CA GLY A 53 -0.69 -15.43 14.58
C GLY A 53 -1.01 -14.06 15.16
N ASN A 54 -1.08 -13.03 14.33
CA ASN A 54 -1.41 -11.68 14.77
C ASN A 54 -2.92 -11.49 14.84
N THR A 55 -3.37 -10.63 15.76
CA THR A 55 -4.80 -10.47 16.09
C THR A 55 -5.34 -9.06 15.84
N LYS A 56 -4.56 -8.17 15.23
CA LYS A 56 -5.00 -6.81 14.93
C LYS A 56 -6.14 -6.84 13.92
N CYS A 57 -7.14 -5.98 14.08
CA CYS A 57 -8.23 -5.89 13.11
C CYS A 57 -7.75 -5.24 11.81
N TYR A 58 -8.52 -5.41 10.74
CA TYR A 58 -8.13 -4.92 9.41
C TYR A 58 -7.95 -3.41 9.37
N GLU A 59 -8.85 -2.65 9.99
CA GLU A 59 -8.75 -1.19 10.01
C GLU A 59 -7.46 -0.71 10.70
N ASP A 60 -7.12 -1.31 11.83
CA ASP A 60 -5.90 -0.97 12.56
C ASP A 60 -4.67 -1.38 11.77
N TYR A 61 -4.74 -2.52 11.08
CA TYR A 61 -3.65 -2.98 10.22
C TYR A 61 -3.38 -2.01 9.08
N VAL A 62 -4.43 -1.54 8.42
CA VAL A 62 -4.28 -0.56 7.33
C VAL A 62 -3.77 0.77 7.87
N ASP A 63 -4.22 1.21 9.05
CA ASP A 63 -3.71 2.43 9.68
C ASP A 63 -2.21 2.36 9.98
N ASP A 64 -1.72 1.18 10.38
CA ASP A 64 -0.32 1.01 10.71
C ASP A 64 0.58 0.80 9.49
N TYR A 65 0.10 0.06 8.49
CA TYR A 65 0.93 -0.39 7.37
C TYR A 65 0.50 0.14 6.02
N GLY A 66 -0.67 0.75 5.92
CA GLY A 66 -1.21 1.25 4.67
C GLY A 66 -1.20 2.77 4.61
N VAL A 67 -0.98 3.30 3.42
CA VAL A 67 -1.10 4.73 3.14
C VAL A 67 -1.97 4.86 1.89
N ILE A 68 -3.06 5.62 1.99
CA ILE A 68 -3.94 5.89 0.87
C ILE A 68 -3.95 7.40 0.64
N LYS A 69 -3.53 7.81 -0.55
CA LYS A 69 -3.51 9.23 -0.93
C LYS A 69 -4.56 9.50 -1.99
N GLU A 70 -5.38 10.52 -1.77
CA GLU A 70 -6.31 11.01 -2.76
C GLU A 70 -5.59 11.99 -3.68
N LEU A 71 -5.70 11.77 -4.99
CA LEU A 71 -5.15 12.67 -6.00
C LEU A 71 -6.26 13.09 -6.95
N THR A 72 -6.22 14.36 -7.34
CA THR A 72 -7.12 14.87 -8.36
C THR A 72 -6.38 14.92 -9.68
N LEU A 73 -6.90 14.20 -10.69
CA LEU A 73 -6.38 14.23 -12.03
C LEU A 73 -7.12 15.32 -12.82
N ASN A 74 -6.38 16.26 -13.36
CA ASN A 74 -6.95 17.42 -14.06
C ASN A 74 -6.93 17.28 -15.59
N GLY A 75 -6.93 16.04 -16.07
CA GLY A 75 -7.00 15.75 -17.49
C GLY A 75 -5.67 15.83 -18.24
N LEU A 76 -4.58 16.11 -17.54
CA LEU A 76 -3.24 16.19 -18.13
C LEU A 76 -2.51 14.85 -18.19
N LEU A 77 -3.03 13.83 -17.52
CA LEU A 77 -2.46 12.49 -17.56
C LEU A 77 -3.04 11.72 -18.74
N TYR A 78 -2.17 11.11 -19.51
CA TYR A 78 -2.57 10.25 -20.61
C TYR A 78 -3.10 8.94 -20.05
N ARG A 79 -4.19 8.43 -20.63
CA ARG A 79 -4.86 7.22 -20.17
C ARG A 79 -3.94 5.99 -20.15
N ASP A 80 -2.98 5.96 -21.05
CA ASP A 80 -2.07 4.83 -21.20
C ASP A 80 -1.02 4.74 -20.08
N GLU A 81 -0.89 5.81 -19.28
CA GLU A 81 0.10 5.87 -18.20
C GLU A 81 -0.46 5.47 -16.84
N VAL A 82 -1.78 5.29 -16.73
CA VAL A 82 -2.45 5.01 -15.46
C VAL A 82 -3.33 3.77 -15.61
N THR A 83 -3.12 2.79 -14.74
CA THR A 83 -3.96 1.59 -14.65
C THR A 83 -4.85 1.71 -13.42
N PHE A 84 -6.16 1.60 -13.61
CA PHE A 84 -7.15 1.64 -12.53
C PHE A 84 -7.62 0.23 -12.19
N TYR A 85 -7.69 -0.05 -10.91
CA TYR A 85 -8.18 -1.31 -10.38
C TYR A 85 -9.57 -1.18 -9.78
#